data_ba08c6e3f05f7f75dbf96f09a1093033
#
_entry.id   ba08c6e3f05f7f75dbf96f09a1093033
#
_cell.length_a   1.000
_cell.length_b   1.000
_cell.length_c   1.000
_cell.angle_alpha   90.00
_cell.angle_beta   90.00
_cell.angle_gamma   90.00
#
_symmetry.space_group_name_H-M   'P 1'
#
loop_
_entity.id
_entity.type
_entity.pdbx_description
1 polymer ?
#
loop_
_entity_poly.entity_id
_entity_poly.type
_entity_poly.pdbx_seq_one_letter_code
_entity_poly.pdbx_strand_id
1 'polypeptide(L)'
;VEEELPNEAQEVEANLEGKQQVTLQEIHLPKQQPRRYFDPQKMKQLIQSVKEHGILEPLLLRPLLAGGYELVAGERRYRAAKEAGLTKLPVVVRELSNEEALQLALIENLQREDLNPIEETEGILQLLALKLGIAVQEVAPLLYKMQNAVGGRVTDNVISNSESEIVKEVFNGLGLMEWESFTANRLPLLRLPEDLLEALRQGRIAYTKAQAISRVKDEVQRQALLEVAISESLSLAQIKERISKISNANDISGNGKPLPLKTRIDVAYHLVKKSKIWDDPKKQKHLENLLADLERLASLE
;
A
#
# COMPACT_ATOMS: atom_id res chain seq x y z
N VAL A 1 -33.66 -18.48 -46.87
CA VAL A 1 -33.40 -17.12 -46.39
C VAL A 1 -32.28 -17.27 -45.35
N GLU A 2 -31.03 -17.07 -45.80
CA GLU A 2 -29.87 -17.03 -44.94
C GLU A 2 -29.89 -15.67 -44.25
N GLU A 3 -30.03 -15.64 -42.92
CA GLU A 3 -29.75 -14.50 -42.10
C GLU A 3 -28.21 -14.41 -41.96
N GLU A 4 -27.60 -13.47 -42.66
CA GLU A 4 -26.19 -13.08 -42.44
C GLU A 4 -26.08 -12.51 -41.03
N LEU A 5 -25.28 -13.17 -40.17
CA LEU A 5 -24.84 -12.63 -38.91
C LEU A 5 -23.99 -11.39 -39.19
N PRO A 6 -24.21 -10.28 -38.47
CA PRO A 6 -23.43 -9.08 -38.67
C PRO A 6 -21.95 -9.36 -38.34
N ASN A 7 -21.07 -8.93 -39.24
CA ASN A 7 -19.63 -9.04 -39.12
C ASN A 7 -19.14 -8.28 -37.88
N GLU A 8 -18.30 -8.86 -37.04
CA GLU A 8 -17.75 -8.24 -35.82
C GLU A 8 -17.17 -6.84 -36.06
N ALA A 9 -16.65 -6.56 -37.26
CA ALA A 9 -16.20 -5.25 -37.68
C ALA A 9 -17.34 -4.21 -37.78
N GLN A 10 -18.55 -4.62 -38.21
CA GLN A 10 -19.72 -3.75 -38.28
C GLN A 10 -20.35 -3.49 -36.91
N GLU A 11 -20.29 -4.44 -35.98
CA GLU A 11 -20.70 -4.22 -34.58
C GLU A 11 -19.74 -3.27 -33.83
N VAL A 12 -18.43 -3.32 -34.14
CA VAL A 12 -17.44 -2.39 -33.59
C VAL A 12 -17.65 -0.98 -34.16
N GLU A 13 -17.95 -0.84 -35.45
CA GLU A 13 -18.27 0.46 -36.07
C GLU A 13 -19.59 1.04 -35.58
N ALA A 14 -20.66 0.23 -35.43
CA ALA A 14 -21.95 0.67 -34.89
C ALA A 14 -21.86 1.12 -33.43
N ASN A 15 -20.94 0.54 -32.63
CA ASN A 15 -20.68 0.97 -31.25
C ASN A 15 -19.82 2.24 -31.16
N LEU A 16 -19.26 2.71 -32.30
CA LEU A 16 -18.50 3.95 -32.41
C LEU A 16 -19.35 5.14 -32.93
N GLU A 17 -20.53 4.86 -33.50
CA GLU A 17 -21.47 5.90 -33.91
C GLU A 17 -22.08 6.59 -32.69
N GLY A 18 -21.52 7.75 -32.33
CA GLY A 18 -21.90 8.57 -31.17
C GLY A 18 -20.76 8.95 -30.25
N LYS A 19 -19.56 8.36 -30.43
CA LYS A 19 -18.37 8.74 -29.64
C LYS A 19 -17.67 9.94 -30.31
N GLN A 20 -17.59 11.03 -29.57
CA GLN A 20 -16.85 12.20 -29.98
C GLN A 20 -15.37 11.85 -30.13
N GLN A 21 -14.71 12.29 -31.22
CA GLN A 21 -13.26 12.17 -31.37
C GLN A 21 -12.60 13.51 -31.09
N VAL A 22 -11.57 13.48 -30.22
CA VAL A 22 -10.79 14.68 -29.89
C VAL A 22 -9.32 14.43 -30.24
N THR A 23 -8.63 15.46 -30.71
CA THR A 23 -7.21 15.38 -31.04
C THR A 23 -6.38 15.27 -29.77
N LEU A 24 -5.32 14.43 -29.79
CA LEU A 24 -4.47 14.19 -28.64
C LEU A 24 -3.84 15.48 -28.08
N GLN A 25 -3.61 16.48 -28.96
CA GLN A 25 -3.02 17.77 -28.57
C GLN A 25 -3.97 18.66 -27.76
N GLU A 26 -5.29 18.45 -27.87
CA GLU A 26 -6.30 19.19 -27.12
C GLU A 26 -6.55 18.60 -25.72
N ILE A 27 -5.94 17.44 -25.42
CA ILE A 27 -6.14 16.74 -24.15
C ILE A 27 -4.99 17.07 -23.18
N HIS A 28 -5.34 17.69 -22.06
CA HIS A 28 -4.41 18.03 -20.97
C HIS A 28 -4.56 17.07 -19.81
N LEU A 29 -3.42 16.68 -19.23
CA LEU A 29 -3.41 15.88 -18.01
C LEU A 29 -3.65 16.78 -16.79
N PRO A 30 -4.44 16.35 -15.78
CA PRO A 30 -4.63 17.12 -14.56
C PRO A 30 -3.32 17.27 -13.78
N LYS A 31 -3.19 18.36 -13.02
CA LYS A 31 -1.99 18.66 -12.21
C LYS A 31 -1.76 17.62 -11.10
N GLN A 32 -2.82 17.05 -10.57
CA GLN A 32 -2.78 16.02 -9.55
C GLN A 32 -3.31 14.72 -10.15
N GLN A 33 -2.45 13.71 -10.22
CA GLN A 33 -2.81 12.39 -10.69
C GLN A 33 -2.87 11.42 -9.51
N PRO A 34 -4.01 10.75 -9.26
CA PRO A 34 -4.12 9.74 -8.22
C PRO A 34 -3.20 8.54 -8.46
N ARG A 35 -2.91 8.23 -9.74
CA ARG A 35 -2.09 7.09 -10.12
C ARG A 35 -0.62 7.43 -10.21
N ARG A 36 0.21 6.83 -9.32
CA ARG A 36 1.67 7.09 -9.26
C ARG A 36 2.52 6.04 -9.98
N TYR A 37 2.01 4.82 -10.14
CA TYR A 37 2.78 3.72 -10.72
C TYR A 37 2.09 3.07 -11.92
N PHE A 38 2.87 2.79 -12.96
CA PHE A 38 2.47 2.08 -14.16
C PHE A 38 3.42 0.92 -14.39
N ASP A 39 2.90 -0.31 -14.35
CA ASP A 39 3.67 -1.51 -14.67
C ASP A 39 4.16 -1.45 -16.12
N PRO A 40 5.48 -1.49 -16.37
CA PRO A 40 6.04 -1.37 -17.73
C PRO A 40 5.63 -2.51 -18.66
N GLN A 41 5.46 -3.74 -18.14
CA GLN A 41 5.07 -4.88 -18.97
C GLN A 41 3.60 -4.79 -19.38
N LYS A 42 2.71 -4.48 -18.43
CA LYS A 42 1.29 -4.24 -18.72
C LYS A 42 1.08 -3.03 -19.63
N MET A 43 1.95 -2.01 -19.54
CA MET A 43 1.90 -0.86 -20.44
C MET A 43 2.31 -1.25 -21.87
N LYS A 44 3.37 -2.02 -22.06
CA LYS A 44 3.78 -2.53 -23.39
C LYS A 44 2.69 -3.35 -24.06
N GLN A 45 2.02 -4.24 -23.31
CA GLN A 45 0.88 -5.02 -23.82
C GLN A 45 -0.27 -4.12 -24.26
N LEU A 46 -0.60 -3.10 -23.47
CA LEU A 46 -1.65 -2.14 -23.82
C LEU A 46 -1.28 -1.33 -25.07
N ILE A 47 -0.02 -0.87 -25.20
CA ILE A 47 0.45 -0.15 -26.41
C ILE A 47 0.31 -1.03 -27.65
N GLN A 48 0.66 -2.32 -27.56
CA GLN A 48 0.51 -3.25 -28.66
C GLN A 48 -0.97 -3.43 -29.05
N SER A 49 -1.83 -3.65 -28.08
CA SER A 49 -3.28 -3.75 -28.30
C SER A 49 -3.87 -2.48 -28.93
N VAL A 50 -3.43 -1.30 -28.45
CA VAL A 50 -3.88 -0.01 -29.02
C VAL A 50 -3.38 0.19 -30.45
N LYS A 51 -2.19 -0.31 -30.81
CA LYS A 51 -1.71 -0.28 -32.21
C LYS A 51 -2.53 -1.17 -33.14
N GLU A 52 -2.99 -2.32 -32.65
CA GLU A 52 -3.73 -3.31 -33.44
C GLU A 52 -5.22 -2.98 -33.57
N HIS A 53 -5.83 -2.53 -32.47
CA HIS A 53 -7.29 -2.40 -32.38
C HIS A 53 -7.77 -0.97 -32.07
N GLY A 54 -6.85 -0.02 -31.90
CA GLY A 54 -7.21 1.32 -31.43
C GLY A 54 -7.65 1.33 -29.95
N ILE A 55 -8.36 2.38 -29.55
CA ILE A 55 -8.94 2.52 -28.22
C ILE A 55 -10.38 2.01 -28.23
N LEU A 56 -10.63 0.86 -27.60
CA LEU A 56 -11.94 0.23 -27.55
C LEU A 56 -12.90 0.94 -26.57
N GLU A 57 -12.40 1.35 -25.42
CA GLU A 57 -13.15 2.12 -24.43
C GLU A 57 -12.78 3.60 -24.48
N PRO A 58 -13.75 4.53 -24.62
CA PRO A 58 -13.47 5.95 -24.71
C PRO A 58 -12.84 6.50 -23.42
N LEU A 59 -12.06 7.58 -23.56
CA LEU A 59 -11.57 8.35 -22.43
C LEU A 59 -12.67 9.27 -21.90
N LEU A 60 -12.66 9.56 -20.60
CA LEU A 60 -13.55 10.56 -20.01
C LEU A 60 -12.80 11.89 -19.91
N LEU A 61 -13.36 12.91 -20.54
CA LEU A 61 -12.82 14.28 -20.58
C LEU A 61 -13.83 15.27 -20.01
N ARG A 62 -13.34 16.42 -19.54
CA ARG A 62 -14.15 17.62 -19.29
C ARG A 62 -13.61 18.82 -20.04
N PRO A 63 -14.46 19.77 -20.46
CA PRO A 63 -14.00 20.97 -21.14
C PRO A 63 -13.26 21.90 -20.16
N LEU A 64 -12.24 22.61 -20.67
CA LEU A 64 -11.53 23.64 -19.94
C LEU A 64 -11.98 25.03 -20.42
N LEU A 65 -12.11 25.97 -19.47
CA LEU A 65 -12.48 27.37 -19.79
C LEU A 65 -11.47 28.06 -20.74
N ALA A 66 -10.20 27.65 -20.71
CA ALA A 66 -9.13 28.16 -21.55
C ALA A 66 -9.11 27.52 -22.96
N GLY A 67 -10.04 26.62 -23.25
CA GLY A 67 -10.05 25.78 -24.44
C GLY A 67 -9.36 24.45 -24.24
N GLY A 68 -9.73 23.44 -25.06
CA GLY A 68 -9.28 22.07 -24.91
C GLY A 68 -10.01 21.32 -23.81
N TYR A 69 -9.45 20.18 -23.45
CA TYR A 69 -10.09 19.23 -22.52
C TYR A 69 -9.10 18.76 -21.45
N GLU A 70 -9.59 18.50 -20.25
CA GLU A 70 -8.81 17.82 -19.20
C GLU A 70 -9.22 16.36 -19.10
N LEU A 71 -8.23 15.48 -18.99
CA LEU A 71 -8.44 14.05 -18.81
C LEU A 71 -8.92 13.76 -17.37
N VAL A 72 -10.13 13.20 -17.25
CA VAL A 72 -10.71 12.79 -15.97
C VAL A 72 -10.41 11.32 -15.68
N ALA A 73 -10.60 10.42 -16.66
CA ALA A 73 -10.33 8.99 -16.53
C ALA A 73 -9.76 8.39 -17.81
N GLY A 74 -8.98 7.32 -17.67
CA GLY A 74 -8.37 6.60 -18.80
C GLY A 74 -6.92 6.99 -19.11
N GLU A 75 -6.12 7.42 -18.13
CA GLU A 75 -4.72 7.86 -18.34
C GLU A 75 -3.83 6.79 -19.00
N ARG A 76 -4.00 5.52 -18.66
CA ARG A 76 -3.24 4.43 -19.30
C ARG A 76 -3.50 4.38 -20.81
N ARG A 77 -4.78 4.50 -21.21
CA ARG A 77 -5.20 4.51 -22.62
C ARG A 77 -4.65 5.73 -23.34
N TYR A 78 -4.69 6.91 -22.70
CA TYR A 78 -4.09 8.12 -23.23
C TYR A 78 -2.59 7.97 -23.49
N ARG A 79 -1.83 7.46 -22.51
CA ARG A 79 -0.39 7.24 -22.64
C ARG A 79 -0.07 6.19 -23.71
N ALA A 80 -0.81 5.08 -23.73
CA ALA A 80 -0.64 4.04 -24.74
C ALA A 80 -0.94 4.56 -26.15
N ALA A 81 -1.99 5.36 -26.32
CA ALA A 81 -2.34 5.99 -27.59
C ALA A 81 -1.25 6.96 -28.09
N LYS A 82 -0.71 7.76 -27.17
CA LYS A 82 0.41 8.67 -27.47
C LYS A 82 1.64 7.91 -27.96
N GLU A 83 2.01 6.82 -27.29
CA GLU A 83 3.14 5.98 -27.71
C GLU A 83 2.83 5.15 -28.97
N ALA A 84 1.58 4.80 -29.20
CA ALA A 84 1.13 4.14 -30.42
C ALA A 84 1.09 5.09 -31.65
N GLY A 85 1.21 6.41 -31.44
CA GLY A 85 1.20 7.41 -32.51
C GLY A 85 -0.20 7.80 -32.98
N LEU A 86 -1.26 7.56 -32.20
CA LEU A 86 -2.62 7.97 -32.53
C LEU A 86 -2.75 9.50 -32.44
N THR A 87 -3.43 10.09 -33.38
CA THR A 87 -3.68 11.55 -33.44
C THR A 87 -5.05 11.96 -32.90
N LYS A 88 -6.04 11.06 -32.97
CA LYS A 88 -7.42 11.26 -32.49
C LYS A 88 -7.83 10.11 -31.59
N LEU A 89 -8.57 10.41 -30.53
CA LEU A 89 -9.00 9.45 -29.53
C LEU A 89 -10.51 9.48 -29.35
N PRO A 90 -11.17 8.33 -29.22
CA PRO A 90 -12.58 8.27 -28.85
C PRO A 90 -12.75 8.73 -27.40
N VAL A 91 -13.68 9.63 -27.16
CA VAL A 91 -13.87 10.29 -25.86
C VAL A 91 -15.36 10.43 -25.53
N VAL A 92 -15.64 10.50 -24.23
CA VAL A 92 -16.89 11.02 -23.69
C VAL A 92 -16.57 12.32 -22.99
N VAL A 93 -17.22 13.41 -23.40
CA VAL A 93 -17.07 14.72 -22.77
C VAL A 93 -18.22 14.93 -21.79
N ARG A 94 -17.92 15.28 -20.55
CA ARG A 94 -18.88 15.68 -19.53
C ARG A 94 -18.49 17.01 -18.93
N GLU A 95 -19.45 17.89 -18.73
CA GLU A 95 -19.26 19.08 -17.92
C GLU A 95 -19.21 18.66 -16.46
N LEU A 96 -18.06 18.85 -15.83
CA LEU A 96 -17.76 18.45 -14.47
C LEU A 96 -17.04 19.59 -13.75
N SER A 97 -17.43 19.88 -12.53
CA SER A 97 -16.68 20.73 -11.62
C SER A 97 -15.32 20.10 -11.28
N ASN A 98 -14.42 20.86 -10.65
CA ASN A 98 -13.14 20.33 -10.18
C ASN A 98 -13.31 19.18 -9.18
N GLU A 99 -14.30 19.29 -8.30
CA GLU A 99 -14.60 18.29 -7.27
C GLU A 99 -15.16 17.01 -7.88
N GLU A 100 -16.13 17.12 -8.79
CA GLU A 100 -16.70 15.96 -9.48
C GLU A 100 -15.66 15.22 -10.34
N ALA A 101 -14.81 15.95 -11.06
CA ALA A 101 -13.74 15.35 -11.84
C ALA A 101 -12.73 14.59 -10.95
N LEU A 102 -12.32 15.20 -9.82
CA LEU A 102 -11.42 14.57 -8.86
C LEU A 102 -12.09 13.35 -8.21
N GLN A 103 -13.37 13.45 -7.84
CA GLN A 103 -14.12 12.33 -7.28
C GLN A 103 -14.17 11.13 -8.24
N LEU A 104 -14.51 11.37 -9.51
CA LEU A 104 -14.56 10.30 -10.51
C LEU A 104 -13.18 9.68 -10.75
N ALA A 105 -12.13 10.48 -10.81
CA ALA A 105 -10.76 9.99 -10.95
C ALA A 105 -10.32 9.13 -9.75
N LEU A 106 -10.69 9.50 -8.52
CA LEU A 106 -10.41 8.73 -7.31
C LEU A 106 -11.18 7.41 -7.31
N ILE A 107 -12.47 7.42 -7.66
CA ILE A 107 -13.30 6.21 -7.72
C ILE A 107 -12.75 5.25 -8.78
N GLU A 108 -12.45 5.73 -10.00
CA GLU A 108 -11.85 4.90 -11.07
C GLU A 108 -10.53 4.27 -10.61
N ASN A 109 -9.68 5.06 -9.95
CA ASN A 109 -8.42 4.54 -9.42
C ASN A 109 -8.63 3.49 -8.33
N LEU A 110 -9.63 3.64 -7.45
CA LEU A 110 -9.94 2.69 -6.39
C LEU A 110 -10.59 1.39 -6.89
N GLN A 111 -11.19 1.40 -8.07
CA GLN A 111 -11.75 0.19 -8.71
C GLN A 111 -10.70 -0.72 -9.37
N ARG A 112 -9.42 -0.33 -9.33
CA ARG A 112 -8.34 -1.15 -9.90
C ARG A 112 -8.09 -2.39 -9.05
N GLU A 113 -7.93 -3.54 -9.71
CA GLU A 113 -7.58 -4.82 -9.06
C GLU A 113 -6.12 -4.90 -8.56
N ASP A 114 -5.24 -4.03 -9.08
CA ASP A 114 -3.80 -4.07 -8.82
C ASP A 114 -3.33 -3.05 -7.75
N LEU A 115 -4.25 -2.43 -7.02
CA LEU A 115 -3.91 -1.51 -5.94
C LEU A 115 -3.23 -2.24 -4.78
N ASN A 116 -2.12 -1.68 -4.31
CA ASN A 116 -1.58 -2.12 -3.04
C ASN A 116 -2.37 -1.50 -1.86
N PRO A 117 -2.33 -2.12 -0.66
CA PRO A 117 -3.10 -1.64 0.50
C PRO A 117 -2.80 -0.21 0.94
N ILE A 118 -1.63 0.34 0.62
CA ILE A 118 -1.28 1.73 0.94
C ILE A 118 -1.96 2.68 -0.04
N GLU A 119 -1.86 2.41 -1.35
CA GLU A 119 -2.54 3.19 -2.39
C GLU A 119 -4.05 3.20 -2.18
N GLU A 120 -4.64 2.05 -1.87
CA GLU A 120 -6.05 1.93 -1.52
C GLU A 120 -6.42 2.80 -0.31
N THR A 121 -5.61 2.73 0.76
CA THR A 121 -5.84 3.52 1.98
C THR A 121 -5.72 5.01 1.71
N GLU A 122 -4.66 5.45 1.00
CA GLU A 122 -4.45 6.85 0.63
C GLU A 122 -5.59 7.37 -0.27
N GLY A 123 -6.04 6.56 -1.23
CA GLY A 123 -7.14 6.91 -2.14
C GLY A 123 -8.48 7.07 -1.41
N ILE A 124 -8.80 6.16 -0.48
CA ILE A 124 -10.03 6.26 0.34
C ILE A 124 -9.99 7.51 1.22
N LEU A 125 -8.84 7.82 1.85
CA LEU A 125 -8.71 9.04 2.66
C LEU A 125 -8.89 10.31 1.81
N GLN A 126 -8.37 10.35 0.59
CA GLN A 126 -8.56 11.47 -0.32
C GLN A 126 -10.02 11.63 -0.72
N LEU A 127 -10.72 10.53 -1.01
CA LEU A 127 -12.13 10.54 -1.36
C LEU A 127 -13.00 11.02 -0.18
N LEU A 128 -12.72 10.53 1.02
CA LEU A 128 -13.41 10.98 2.25
C LEU A 128 -13.14 12.46 2.53
N ALA A 129 -11.90 12.93 2.40
CA ALA A 129 -11.55 14.34 2.58
C ALA A 129 -12.36 15.24 1.63
N LEU A 130 -12.45 14.84 0.35
CA LEU A 130 -13.22 15.54 -0.67
C LEU A 130 -14.72 15.59 -0.30
N LYS A 131 -15.30 14.46 0.10
CA LYS A 131 -16.72 14.35 0.44
C LYS A 131 -17.10 15.08 1.71
N LEU A 132 -16.20 15.11 2.70
CA LEU A 132 -16.39 15.79 3.97
C LEU A 132 -16.03 17.28 3.92
N GLY A 133 -15.34 17.75 2.88
CA GLY A 133 -14.84 19.12 2.77
C GLY A 133 -13.77 19.47 3.82
N ILE A 134 -12.97 18.49 4.28
CA ILE A 134 -11.91 18.64 5.28
C ILE A 134 -10.55 18.27 4.71
N ALA A 135 -9.46 18.61 5.42
CA ALA A 135 -8.13 18.21 5.01
C ALA A 135 -7.91 16.69 5.17
N VAL A 136 -7.13 16.07 4.30
CA VAL A 136 -6.85 14.62 4.33
C VAL A 136 -6.31 14.16 5.68
N GLN A 137 -5.51 15.01 6.33
CA GLN A 137 -4.92 14.74 7.66
C GLN A 137 -5.98 14.66 8.78
N GLU A 138 -7.14 15.27 8.59
CA GLU A 138 -8.23 15.29 9.58
C GLU A 138 -9.14 14.05 9.48
N VAL A 139 -9.13 13.35 8.35
CA VAL A 139 -9.99 12.18 8.11
C VAL A 139 -9.68 11.03 9.08
N ALA A 140 -8.39 10.67 9.24
CA ALA A 140 -8.00 9.58 10.12
C ALA A 140 -8.37 9.84 11.60
N PRO A 141 -8.13 11.04 12.18
CA PRO A 141 -8.66 11.40 13.50
C PRO A 141 -10.17 11.28 13.61
N LEU A 142 -10.93 11.70 12.59
CA LEU A 142 -12.39 11.58 12.56
C LEU A 142 -12.83 10.11 12.63
N LEU A 143 -12.24 9.24 11.78
CA LEU A 143 -12.55 7.81 11.77
C LEU A 143 -12.25 7.13 13.11
N TYR A 144 -11.12 7.47 13.77
CA TYR A 144 -10.83 6.97 15.12
C TYR A 144 -11.83 7.48 16.17
N LYS A 145 -12.30 8.73 16.08
CA LYS A 145 -13.35 9.24 16.96
C LYS A 145 -14.65 8.48 16.76
N MET A 146 -15.07 8.24 15.50
CA MET A 146 -16.25 7.42 15.18
C MET A 146 -16.14 6.02 15.79
N GLN A 147 -14.99 5.35 15.62
CA GLN A 147 -14.77 4.02 16.17
C GLN A 147 -14.84 3.98 17.71
N ASN A 148 -14.32 5.01 18.38
CA ASN A 148 -14.38 5.11 19.83
C ASN A 148 -15.81 5.41 20.33
N ALA A 149 -16.62 6.18 19.59
CA ALA A 149 -18.02 6.45 19.92
C ALA A 149 -18.85 5.16 19.84
N VAL A 150 -18.72 4.38 18.77
CA VAL A 150 -19.38 3.06 18.65
C VAL A 150 -18.96 2.10 19.77
N GLY A 151 -17.71 2.16 20.22
CA GLY A 151 -17.19 1.36 21.33
C GLY A 151 -17.60 1.85 22.73
N GLY A 152 -18.45 2.87 22.85
CA GLY A 152 -18.92 3.42 24.13
C GLY A 152 -17.84 4.13 24.97
N ARG A 153 -16.71 4.50 24.34
CA ARG A 153 -15.57 5.13 25.01
C ARG A 153 -15.59 6.66 25.00
N VAL A 154 -16.51 7.25 24.26
CA VAL A 154 -16.67 8.70 24.14
C VAL A 154 -18.19 9.02 24.12
N THR A 155 -18.64 10.07 24.82
CA THR A 155 -20.01 10.54 24.78
C THR A 155 -20.34 11.12 23.39
N ASP A 156 -21.57 10.84 22.92
CA ASP A 156 -22.08 11.03 21.55
C ASP A 156 -22.00 12.45 20.93
N ASN A 157 -21.53 13.46 21.64
CA ASN A 157 -21.62 14.87 21.21
C ASN A 157 -20.41 15.36 20.40
N VAL A 158 -19.49 14.48 19.93
CA VAL A 158 -18.22 14.91 19.31
C VAL A 158 -18.20 14.75 17.79
N ILE A 159 -19.18 14.04 17.21
CA ILE A 159 -19.25 13.78 15.76
C ILE A 159 -20.62 14.19 15.27
N SER A 160 -20.68 14.97 14.18
CA SER A 160 -21.95 15.29 13.56
C SER A 160 -22.57 14.04 12.90
N ASN A 161 -23.89 13.86 13.02
CA ASN A 161 -24.57 12.76 12.34
C ASN A 161 -24.30 12.79 10.83
N SER A 162 -24.19 13.98 10.22
CA SER A 162 -23.91 14.15 8.79
C SER A 162 -22.53 13.62 8.39
N GLU A 163 -21.47 13.85 9.18
CA GLU A 163 -20.13 13.30 8.89
C GLU A 163 -20.12 11.77 8.93
N SER A 164 -20.80 11.21 9.94
CA SER A 164 -20.95 9.76 10.08
C SER A 164 -21.70 9.12 8.90
N GLU A 165 -22.75 9.78 8.42
CA GLU A 165 -23.52 9.33 7.25
C GLU A 165 -22.69 9.37 5.97
N ILE A 166 -21.99 10.48 5.70
CA ILE A 166 -21.09 10.62 4.55
C ILE A 166 -20.04 9.51 4.53
N VAL A 167 -19.40 9.22 5.67
CA VAL A 167 -18.42 8.15 5.77
C VAL A 167 -19.04 6.81 5.38
N LYS A 168 -20.20 6.45 5.95
CA LYS A 168 -20.89 5.19 5.64
C LYS A 168 -21.31 5.11 4.17
N GLU A 169 -21.82 6.20 3.59
CA GLU A 169 -22.19 6.26 2.17
C GLU A 169 -20.99 6.00 1.25
N VAL A 170 -19.83 6.60 1.55
CA VAL A 170 -18.61 6.39 0.76
C VAL A 170 -18.19 4.92 0.81
N PHE A 171 -18.14 4.29 1.99
CA PHE A 171 -17.75 2.89 2.11
C PHE A 171 -18.77 1.94 1.46
N ASN A 172 -20.06 2.19 1.63
CA ASN A 172 -21.13 1.43 0.97
C ASN A 172 -21.04 1.56 -0.57
N GLY A 173 -20.76 2.76 -1.07
CA GLY A 173 -20.63 3.01 -2.51
C GLY A 173 -19.38 2.38 -3.13
N LEU A 174 -18.28 2.27 -2.38
CA LEU A 174 -17.07 1.59 -2.82
C LEU A 174 -17.21 0.06 -2.79
N GLY A 175 -17.93 -0.50 -1.82
CA GLY A 175 -18.13 -1.94 -1.68
C GLY A 175 -16.86 -2.75 -1.40
N LEU A 176 -15.76 -2.09 -1.00
CA LEU A 176 -14.47 -2.75 -0.78
C LEU A 176 -14.38 -3.38 0.62
N MET A 177 -14.81 -2.67 1.64
CA MET A 177 -14.80 -3.09 3.05
C MET A 177 -15.64 -2.16 3.91
N GLU A 178 -15.97 -2.59 5.13
CA GLU A 178 -16.62 -1.76 6.13
C GLU A 178 -15.68 -0.70 6.69
N TRP A 179 -16.19 0.49 7.05
CA TRP A 179 -15.37 1.60 7.56
C TRP A 179 -14.66 1.27 8.89
N GLU A 180 -15.27 0.43 9.75
CA GLU A 180 -14.66 -0.07 10.99
C GLU A 180 -13.44 -0.94 10.69
N SER A 181 -13.56 -1.84 9.71
CA SER A 181 -12.46 -2.70 9.26
C SER A 181 -11.32 -1.87 8.67
N PHE A 182 -11.65 -0.86 7.88
CA PHE A 182 -10.68 0.09 7.34
C PHE A 182 -9.93 0.81 8.45
N THR A 183 -10.66 1.37 9.44
CA THR A 183 -10.07 2.10 10.55
C THR A 183 -9.16 1.22 11.41
N ALA A 184 -9.55 -0.03 11.66
CA ALA A 184 -8.78 -0.96 12.48
C ALA A 184 -7.57 -1.57 11.76
N ASN A 185 -7.67 -1.86 10.46
CA ASN A 185 -6.69 -2.68 9.75
C ASN A 185 -5.91 -1.92 8.67
N ARG A 186 -6.48 -0.86 8.05
CA ARG A 186 -5.84 -0.11 6.98
C ARG A 186 -5.16 1.17 7.46
N LEU A 187 -5.82 1.99 8.27
CA LEU A 187 -5.22 3.22 8.80
C LEU A 187 -3.89 3.03 9.52
N PRO A 188 -3.69 1.96 10.33
CA PRO A 188 -2.39 1.73 10.98
C PRO A 188 -1.24 1.55 10.00
N LEU A 189 -1.50 1.20 8.70
CA LEU A 189 -0.47 1.05 7.68
C LEU A 189 0.27 2.36 7.42
N LEU A 190 -0.43 3.47 7.44
CA LEU A 190 0.14 4.80 7.19
C LEU A 190 1.07 5.29 8.32
N ARG A 191 1.11 4.57 9.45
CA ARG A 191 2.04 4.83 10.55
C ARG A 191 3.36 4.08 10.43
N LEU A 192 3.53 3.29 9.39
CA LEU A 192 4.78 2.60 9.13
C LEU A 192 5.89 3.62 8.84
N PRO A 193 7.14 3.32 9.21
CA PRO A 193 8.29 4.12 8.81
C PRO A 193 8.37 4.35 7.30
N GLU A 194 8.86 5.51 6.87
CA GLU A 194 8.84 5.94 5.46
C GLU A 194 9.58 4.98 4.52
N ASP A 195 10.68 4.39 4.96
CA ASP A 195 11.42 3.36 4.22
C ASP A 195 10.54 2.16 3.85
N LEU A 196 9.68 1.74 4.77
CA LEU A 196 8.72 0.65 4.55
C LEU A 196 7.54 1.09 3.68
N LEU A 197 7.03 2.31 3.89
CA LEU A 197 5.95 2.87 3.06
C LEU A 197 6.38 2.97 1.60
N GLU A 198 7.58 3.47 1.34
CA GLU A 198 8.12 3.58 -0.02
C GLU A 198 8.29 2.20 -0.68
N ALA A 199 8.82 1.20 0.05
CA ALA A 199 8.93 -0.16 -0.44
C ALA A 199 7.57 -0.80 -0.75
N LEU A 200 6.53 -0.47 0.03
CA LEU A 200 5.15 -0.91 -0.19
C LEU A 200 4.53 -0.22 -1.42
N ARG A 201 4.70 1.11 -1.57
CA ARG A 201 4.22 1.88 -2.73
C ARG A 201 4.82 1.38 -4.04
N GLN A 202 6.09 0.95 -4.00
CA GLN A 202 6.79 0.38 -5.14
C GLN A 202 6.46 -1.11 -5.38
N GLY A 203 5.66 -1.73 -4.53
CA GLY A 203 5.33 -3.15 -4.63
C GLY A 203 6.51 -4.10 -4.36
N ARG A 204 7.63 -3.60 -3.79
CA ARG A 204 8.84 -4.39 -3.53
C ARG A 204 8.69 -5.38 -2.37
N ILE A 205 7.75 -5.13 -1.46
CA ILE A 205 7.52 -5.98 -0.30
C ILE A 205 6.03 -6.16 -0.03
N ALA A 206 5.62 -7.35 0.42
CA ALA A 206 4.26 -7.59 0.84
C ALA A 206 3.97 -6.90 2.19
N TYR A 207 2.76 -6.39 2.35
CA TYR A 207 2.28 -5.68 3.55
C TYR A 207 2.58 -6.42 4.87
N THR A 208 2.27 -7.72 4.95
CA THR A 208 2.49 -8.51 6.17
C THR A 208 3.97 -8.60 6.57
N LYS A 209 4.86 -8.60 5.58
CA LYS A 209 6.32 -8.58 5.79
C LYS A 209 6.78 -7.20 6.29
N ALA A 210 6.31 -6.11 5.66
CA ALA A 210 6.62 -4.75 6.09
C ALA A 210 6.16 -4.48 7.52
N GLN A 211 4.95 -4.93 7.90
CA GLN A 211 4.44 -4.84 9.26
C GLN A 211 5.29 -5.61 10.27
N ALA A 212 5.86 -6.76 9.88
CA ALA A 212 6.78 -7.48 10.75
C ALA A 212 8.09 -6.70 10.94
N ILE A 213 8.67 -6.17 9.84
CA ILE A 213 9.94 -5.41 9.85
C ILE A 213 9.81 -4.10 10.65
N SER A 214 8.63 -3.46 10.65
CA SER A 214 8.38 -2.21 11.40
C SER A 214 8.56 -2.33 12.92
N ARG A 215 8.60 -3.56 13.45
CA ARG A 215 8.89 -3.82 14.87
C ARG A 215 10.35 -3.55 15.23
N VAL A 216 11.25 -3.51 14.25
CA VAL A 216 12.65 -3.12 14.44
C VAL A 216 12.71 -1.60 14.57
N LYS A 217 13.01 -1.11 15.79
CA LYS A 217 13.00 0.33 16.10
C LYS A 217 14.24 1.06 15.57
N ASP A 218 15.37 0.37 15.56
CA ASP A 218 16.60 0.92 15.00
C ASP A 218 16.50 1.04 13.50
N GLU A 219 16.69 2.24 12.99
CA GLU A 219 16.49 2.57 11.57
C GLU A 219 17.49 1.85 10.66
N VAL A 220 18.76 1.80 11.07
CA VAL A 220 19.83 1.18 10.28
C VAL A 220 19.59 -0.33 10.16
N GLN A 221 19.24 -0.99 11.27
CA GLN A 221 18.94 -2.41 11.30
C GLN A 221 17.66 -2.73 10.52
N ARG A 222 16.65 -1.85 10.60
CA ARG A 222 15.40 -1.99 9.86
C ARG A 222 15.62 -1.90 8.37
N GLN A 223 16.36 -0.89 7.90
CA GLN A 223 16.70 -0.73 6.48
C GLN A 223 17.52 -1.90 5.96
N ALA A 224 18.54 -2.35 6.70
CA ALA A 224 19.32 -3.52 6.33
C ALA A 224 18.46 -4.78 6.22
N LEU A 225 17.53 -5.00 7.18
CA LEU A 225 16.60 -6.12 7.13
C LEU A 225 15.62 -6.02 5.96
N LEU A 226 15.15 -4.82 5.63
CA LEU A 226 14.27 -4.56 4.49
C LEU A 226 14.96 -4.93 3.17
N GLU A 227 16.18 -4.45 2.94
CA GLU A 227 16.94 -4.72 1.72
C GLU A 227 17.23 -6.22 1.57
N VAL A 228 17.61 -6.90 2.66
CA VAL A 228 17.82 -8.35 2.65
C VAL A 228 16.50 -9.10 2.40
N ALA A 229 15.39 -8.65 3.00
CA ALA A 229 14.10 -9.28 2.80
C ALA A 229 13.61 -9.18 1.35
N ILE A 230 13.94 -8.08 0.65
CA ILE A 230 13.62 -7.87 -0.76
C ILE A 230 14.55 -8.69 -1.66
N SER A 231 15.88 -8.57 -1.49
CA SER A 231 16.86 -9.20 -2.36
C SER A 231 16.83 -10.73 -2.29
N GLU A 232 16.66 -11.30 -1.10
CA GLU A 232 16.58 -12.74 -0.87
C GLU A 232 15.13 -13.29 -0.93
N SER A 233 14.13 -12.44 -1.20
CA SER A 233 12.71 -12.80 -1.23
C SER A 233 12.23 -13.54 0.03
N LEU A 234 12.70 -13.13 1.22
CA LEU A 234 12.46 -13.82 2.48
C LEU A 234 10.98 -14.07 2.76
N SER A 235 10.67 -15.23 3.30
CA SER A 235 9.34 -15.53 3.85
C SER A 235 9.09 -14.75 5.15
N LEU A 236 7.81 -14.60 5.53
CA LEU A 236 7.44 -13.96 6.80
C LEU A 236 8.06 -14.66 8.01
N ALA A 237 8.19 -16.00 7.97
CA ALA A 237 8.81 -16.79 9.03
C ALA A 237 10.30 -16.46 9.19
N GLN A 238 11.04 -16.39 8.07
CA GLN A 238 12.46 -16.03 8.07
C GLN A 238 12.69 -14.59 8.56
N ILE A 239 11.81 -13.65 8.18
CA ILE A 239 11.86 -12.28 8.69
C ILE A 239 11.66 -12.24 10.20
N LYS A 240 10.64 -12.93 10.72
CA LYS A 240 10.39 -13.02 12.18
C LYS A 240 11.56 -13.65 12.93
N GLU A 241 12.20 -14.66 12.37
CA GLU A 241 13.40 -15.27 12.96
C GLU A 241 14.57 -14.28 13.02
N ARG A 242 14.82 -13.52 11.93
CA ARG A 242 15.87 -12.49 11.92
C ARG A 242 15.58 -11.37 12.91
N ILE A 243 14.32 -10.94 13.05
CA ILE A 243 13.92 -9.93 14.04
C ILE A 243 14.20 -10.43 15.46
N SER A 244 13.89 -11.70 15.78
CA SER A 244 14.18 -12.26 17.10
C SER A 244 15.69 -12.28 17.40
N LYS A 245 16.54 -12.55 16.40
CA LYS A 245 18.00 -12.49 16.55
C LYS A 245 18.50 -11.05 16.80
N ILE A 246 17.92 -10.05 16.10
CA ILE A 246 18.20 -8.63 16.30
C ILE A 246 17.79 -8.19 17.70
N SER A 247 16.58 -8.54 18.17
CA SER A 247 16.11 -8.20 19.50
C SER A 247 17.00 -8.81 20.60
N ASN A 248 17.36 -10.10 20.46
CA ASN A 248 18.25 -10.75 21.40
C ASN A 248 19.66 -10.13 21.42
N ALA A 249 20.17 -9.66 20.27
CA ALA A 249 21.47 -8.96 20.20
C ALA A 249 21.41 -7.57 20.85
N ASN A 250 20.29 -6.86 20.68
CA ASN A 250 20.08 -5.52 21.28
C ASN A 250 19.84 -5.61 22.80
N ASP A 251 19.19 -6.66 23.29
CA ASP A 251 19.07 -6.92 24.74
C ASP A 251 20.42 -7.22 25.39
N ILE A 252 21.39 -7.70 24.61
CA ILE A 252 22.78 -7.92 25.07
C ILE A 252 23.59 -6.61 25.00
N SER A 253 23.23 -5.65 24.14
CA SER A 253 24.06 -4.45 23.83
C SER A 253 23.51 -3.12 24.32
N GLY A 254 22.27 -3.02 24.82
CA GLY A 254 21.63 -1.69 25.00
C GLY A 254 20.79 -1.52 26.26
N ASN A 255 21.29 -0.63 27.09
CA ASN A 255 20.64 0.17 28.11
C ASN A 255 20.41 -0.42 29.52
N GLY A 256 21.45 -0.28 30.36
CA GLY A 256 21.30 0.35 31.69
C GLY A 256 20.56 -0.38 32.80
N LYS A 257 19.89 -1.52 32.55
CA LYS A 257 19.54 -2.49 33.60
C LYS A 257 20.02 -3.87 33.17
N PRO A 258 21.01 -4.43 33.84
CA PRO A 258 21.41 -5.81 33.55
C PRO A 258 20.18 -6.72 33.74
N LEU A 259 19.92 -7.57 32.73
CA LEU A 259 18.93 -8.63 32.86
C LEU A 259 19.05 -9.32 34.20
N PRO A 260 17.96 -9.76 34.86
CA PRO A 260 18.03 -10.54 36.07
C PRO A 260 19.02 -11.69 35.89
N LEU A 261 19.88 -11.92 36.88
CA LEU A 261 20.99 -12.89 36.78
C LEU A 261 20.51 -14.28 36.29
N LYS A 262 19.33 -14.70 36.71
CA LYS A 262 18.68 -15.94 36.26
C LYS A 262 18.47 -15.98 34.76
N THR A 263 17.92 -14.91 34.18
CA THR A 263 17.69 -14.79 32.72
C THR A 263 19.01 -14.77 31.93
N ARG A 264 20.06 -14.14 32.46
CA ARG A 264 21.40 -14.13 31.83
C ARG A 264 22.01 -15.53 31.79
N ILE A 265 21.83 -16.32 32.84
CA ILE A 265 22.30 -17.71 32.93
C ILE A 265 21.58 -18.58 31.91
N ASP A 266 20.24 -18.46 31.78
CA ASP A 266 19.45 -19.20 30.79
C ASP A 266 19.87 -18.87 29.35
N VAL A 267 20.06 -17.59 29.04
CA VAL A 267 20.54 -17.14 27.71
C VAL A 267 21.95 -17.67 27.42
N ALA A 268 22.86 -17.57 28.39
CA ALA A 268 24.23 -18.08 28.24
C ALA A 268 24.25 -19.59 28.01
N TYR A 269 23.44 -20.35 28.75
CA TYR A 269 23.28 -21.79 28.55
C TYR A 269 22.81 -22.17 27.16
N HIS A 270 21.77 -21.47 26.64
CA HIS A 270 21.27 -21.71 25.30
C HIS A 270 22.26 -21.32 24.20
N LEU A 271 23.05 -20.26 24.37
CA LEU A 271 24.12 -19.88 23.47
C LEU A 271 25.25 -20.90 23.43
N VAL A 272 25.71 -21.36 24.59
CA VAL A 272 26.73 -22.40 24.70
C VAL A 272 26.28 -23.72 24.06
N LYS A 273 25.04 -24.13 24.29
CA LYS A 273 24.46 -25.36 23.71
C LYS A 273 24.38 -25.34 22.18
N LYS A 274 24.18 -24.17 21.59
CA LYS A 274 24.11 -23.97 20.11
C LYS A 274 25.43 -23.60 19.45
N SER A 275 26.46 -23.31 20.24
CA SER A 275 27.75 -22.86 19.75
C SER A 275 28.68 -24.06 19.43
N LYS A 276 29.67 -23.80 18.55
CA LYS A 276 30.76 -24.72 18.24
C LYS A 276 31.90 -24.69 19.29
N ILE A 277 31.60 -24.26 20.52
CA ILE A 277 32.56 -24.25 21.64
C ILE A 277 33.11 -25.66 21.90
N TRP A 278 32.29 -26.68 21.65
CA TRP A 278 32.65 -28.10 21.83
C TRP A 278 33.76 -28.58 20.88
N ASP A 279 34.00 -27.86 19.80
CA ASP A 279 35.03 -28.21 18.79
C ASP A 279 36.39 -27.54 19.07
N ASP A 280 36.47 -26.63 20.09
CA ASP A 280 37.69 -25.87 20.40
C ASP A 280 38.19 -26.23 21.84
N PRO A 281 39.32 -26.97 21.96
CA PRO A 281 39.84 -27.44 23.25
C PRO A 281 40.15 -26.32 24.27
N LYS A 282 40.55 -25.14 23.78
CA LYS A 282 40.87 -24.01 24.68
C LYS A 282 39.58 -23.41 25.26
N LYS A 283 38.53 -23.35 24.47
CA LYS A 283 37.20 -22.86 24.93
C LYS A 283 36.50 -23.86 25.81
N GLN A 284 36.66 -25.16 25.57
CA GLN A 284 36.18 -26.22 26.47
C GLN A 284 36.79 -26.08 27.87
N LYS A 285 38.12 -25.96 27.97
CA LYS A 285 38.81 -25.83 29.26
C LYS A 285 38.37 -24.58 30.02
N HIS A 286 38.10 -23.49 29.31
CA HIS A 286 37.58 -22.26 29.93
C HIS A 286 36.13 -22.42 30.42
N LEU A 287 35.29 -23.15 29.66
CA LEU A 287 33.93 -23.47 30.08
C LEU A 287 33.90 -24.42 31.29
N GLU A 288 34.78 -25.43 31.34
CA GLU A 288 34.93 -26.31 32.49
C GLU A 288 35.29 -25.55 33.77
N ASN A 289 36.18 -24.58 33.71
CA ASN A 289 36.52 -23.72 34.83
C ASN A 289 35.35 -22.89 35.33
N LEU A 290 34.57 -22.29 34.38
CA LEU A 290 33.37 -21.52 34.71
C LEU A 290 32.26 -22.38 35.32
N LEU A 291 32.09 -23.63 34.86
CA LEU A 291 31.16 -24.58 35.39
C LEU A 291 31.56 -25.02 36.84
N ALA A 292 32.84 -25.30 37.05
CA ALA A 292 33.35 -25.63 38.38
C ALA A 292 33.15 -24.47 39.39
N ASP A 293 33.35 -23.22 38.97
CA ASP A 293 33.07 -22.07 39.80
C ASP A 293 31.58 -21.90 40.12
N LEU A 294 30.66 -22.17 39.14
CA LEU A 294 29.21 -22.17 39.35
C LEU A 294 28.75 -23.30 40.32
N GLU A 295 29.30 -24.52 40.16
CA GLU A 295 29.03 -25.66 41.03
C GLU A 295 29.49 -25.37 42.47
N ARG A 296 30.65 -24.73 42.61
CA ARG A 296 31.17 -24.33 43.92
C ARG A 296 30.31 -23.25 44.59
N LEU A 297 29.77 -22.31 43.82
CA LEU A 297 28.83 -21.32 44.34
C LEU A 297 27.50 -21.95 44.75
N ALA A 298 26.99 -22.93 43.99
CA ALA A 298 25.75 -23.64 44.30
C ALA A 298 25.88 -24.61 45.48
N SER A 299 27.10 -25.08 45.81
CA SER A 299 27.37 -25.97 46.95
C SER A 299 27.69 -25.24 48.27
N LEU A 300 27.62 -23.89 48.24
CA LEU A 300 27.81 -23.06 49.46
C LEU A 300 26.49 -22.78 50.21
N GLU A 301 25.37 -23.35 49.78
CA GLU A 301 24.11 -23.44 50.52
C GLU A 301 24.08 -24.74 51.33
#